data_e154aa1ecec322241fcac0e717dc9ccb
#
_entry.id   e154aa1ecec322241fcac0e717dc9ccb
#
_cell.length_a   1.000
_cell.length_b   1.000
_cell.length_c   1.000
_cell.angle_alpha   90.00
_cell.angle_beta   90.00
_cell.angle_gamma   90.00
#
_symmetry.space_group_name_H-M   'P 1'
#
loop_
_entity.id
_entity.type
_entity.pdbx_description
1 polymer ?
#
loop_
_entity_poly.entity_id
_entity_poly.type
_entity_poly.pdbx_seq_one_letter_code
_entity_poly.pdbx_strand_id
1 'polypeptide(L)' 'MAKAKVRINWMECAVIETVPGKVSGAPLIKDSRVRPEDLVINRAEGEAWLAENHGLPIETVREVLRFYDRHKPTP' A
#
# COMPACT_ATOMS: atom_id res chain seq x y z
N MET A 1 19.02 -19.11 -6.28
CA MET A 1 18.42 -18.67 -6.75
C MET A 1 17.55 -17.95 -6.15
N ALA A 2 17.50 -17.15 -6.34
CA ALA A 2 16.67 -16.44 -5.70
C ALA A 2 15.43 -16.86 -5.93
N LYS A 3 14.73 -16.98 -5.09
CA LYS A 3 13.61 -17.36 -5.30
C LYS A 3 12.83 -16.34 -5.81
N ALA A 4 12.03 -16.57 -6.59
CA ALA A 4 11.17 -15.65 -7.11
C ALA A 4 10.34 -15.15 -6.02
N LYS A 5 10.35 -13.86 -5.81
CA LYS A 5 9.49 -13.34 -4.90
C LYS A 5 8.25 -13.05 -5.55
N VAL A 6 7.16 -13.45 -5.03
CA VAL A 6 5.85 -13.09 -5.55
C VAL A 6 5.58 -11.69 -5.08
N ARG A 7 5.50 -10.76 -5.99
CA ARG A 7 5.26 -9.38 -5.65
C ARG A 7 3.84 -9.01 -5.91
N ILE A 8 3.31 -8.18 -5.05
CA ILE A 8 1.97 -7.65 -5.25
C ILE A 8 2.02 -6.59 -6.32
N ASN A 9 1.12 -6.67 -7.27
CA ASN A 9 1.01 -5.63 -8.29
C ASN A 9 0.10 -4.53 -7.78
N TRP A 10 0.68 -3.57 -7.10
CA TRP A 10 -0.10 -2.50 -6.51
C TRP A 10 -0.84 -1.68 -7.54
N MET A 11 -0.43 -1.72 -8.81
CA MET A 11 -1.10 -0.93 -9.82
C MET A 11 -2.51 -1.42 -10.12
N GLU A 12 -2.86 -2.61 -9.67
CA GLU A 12 -4.23 -3.10 -9.81
C GLU A 12 -5.14 -2.59 -8.69
N CYS A 13 -4.58 -1.93 -7.71
CA CYS A 13 -5.38 -1.39 -6.61
C CYS A 13 -5.87 0.01 -7.00
N ALA A 14 -7.16 0.25 -6.85
CA ALA A 14 -7.78 1.48 -7.34
C ALA A 14 -7.25 2.73 -6.68
N VAL A 15 -6.73 2.64 -5.47
CA VAL A 15 -6.27 3.82 -4.74
C VAL A 15 -4.76 4.02 -4.83
N ILE A 16 -4.10 3.31 -5.73
CA ILE A 16 -2.66 3.41 -5.90
C ILE A 16 -2.33 4.04 -7.24
N GLU A 17 -1.30 4.86 -7.27
CA GLU A 17 -0.84 5.49 -8.51
C GLU A 17 0.68 5.51 -8.54
N THR A 18 1.25 5.69 -9.71
CA THR A 18 2.65 6.02 -9.83
C THR A 18 2.74 7.36 -10.53
N VAL A 19 3.62 8.23 -10.04
CA VAL A 19 3.78 9.55 -10.63
C VAL A 19 5.25 9.69 -10.98
N PRO A 20 5.59 9.85 -12.25
CA PRO A 20 6.99 10.01 -12.64
C PRO A 20 7.62 11.18 -11.89
N GLY A 21 8.80 10.95 -11.37
CA GLY A 21 9.50 12.01 -10.63
C GLY A 21 9.11 12.11 -9.17
N LYS A 22 8.08 11.37 -8.74
CA LYS A 22 7.67 11.41 -7.37
C LYS A 22 8.09 10.10 -6.73
N VAL A 23 8.97 10.16 -5.76
CA VAL A 23 9.52 8.98 -5.09
C VAL A 23 9.99 7.94 -6.11
N SER A 24 10.68 8.42 -7.14
CA SER A 24 11.26 7.58 -8.19
C SER A 24 10.24 6.69 -8.90
N GLY A 25 8.98 7.13 -8.96
CA GLY A 25 7.95 6.37 -9.65
C GLY A 25 7.45 5.17 -8.91
N ALA A 26 7.76 5.02 -7.63
CA ALA A 26 7.26 3.90 -6.84
C ALA A 26 5.75 4.03 -6.66
N PRO A 27 5.05 2.90 -6.46
CA PRO A 27 3.61 2.96 -6.19
C PRO A 27 3.34 3.74 -4.91
N LEU A 28 2.40 4.65 -4.98
CA LEU A 28 2.02 5.50 -3.85
C LEU A 28 0.51 5.51 -3.74
N ILE A 29 0.02 5.76 -2.54
CA ILE A 29 -1.40 5.98 -2.36
C ILE A 29 -1.73 7.32 -3.01
N LYS A 30 -2.83 7.36 -3.78
CA LYS A 30 -3.19 8.55 -4.54
C LYS A 30 -3.22 9.80 -3.69
N ASP A 31 -2.74 10.88 -4.28
CA ASP A 31 -2.72 12.18 -3.63
C ASP A 31 -1.88 12.22 -2.36
N SER A 32 -0.89 11.34 -2.27
CA SER A 32 -0.03 11.33 -1.11
C SER A 32 1.36 10.87 -1.52
N ARG A 33 2.27 10.85 -0.57
CA ARG A 33 3.58 10.26 -0.76
C ARG A 33 3.74 9.00 0.08
N VAL A 34 2.63 8.46 0.54
CA VAL A 34 2.64 7.29 1.39
C VAL A 34 2.71 6.04 0.54
N ARG A 35 3.63 5.17 0.83
CA ARG A 35 3.72 3.89 0.13
C ARG A 35 2.75 2.91 0.75
N PRO A 36 2.10 2.08 -0.06
CA PRO A 36 1.17 1.10 0.51
C PRO A 36 1.84 0.15 1.49
N GLU A 37 3.12 -0.15 1.28
CA GLU A 37 3.85 -1.03 2.19
C GLU A 37 3.91 -0.46 3.60
N ASP A 38 3.94 0.87 3.73
CA ASP A 38 3.99 1.48 5.04
C ASP A 38 2.76 1.15 5.87
N LEU A 39 1.60 1.05 5.22
CA LEU A 39 0.39 0.64 5.92
C LEU A 39 0.46 -0.82 6.32
N VAL A 40 0.98 -1.66 5.45
CA VAL A 40 1.06 -3.09 5.73
C VAL A 40 2.02 -3.35 6.89
N ILE A 41 3.16 -2.70 6.88
CA ILE A 41 4.16 -2.91 7.92
C ILE A 41 3.61 -2.52 9.29
N ASN A 42 2.81 -1.48 9.34
CA ASN A 42 2.30 -0.96 10.60
C ASN A 42 0.84 -1.35 10.86
N ARG A 43 0.34 -2.38 10.17
CA ARG A 43 -1.08 -2.69 10.24
C ARG A 43 -1.55 -3.07 11.65
N ALA A 44 -0.63 -3.53 12.48
CA ALA A 44 -1.01 -3.90 13.85
C ALA A 44 -1.46 -2.72 14.68
N GLU A 45 -1.14 -1.50 14.23
CA GLU A 45 -1.58 -0.30 14.93
C GLU A 45 -3.06 0.00 14.72
N GLY A 46 -3.67 -0.61 13.71
CA GLY A 46 -5.09 -0.41 13.46
C GLY A 46 -5.37 0.60 12.38
N GLU A 47 -6.54 0.46 11.74
CA GLU A 47 -6.91 1.30 10.61
C GLU A 47 -7.02 2.77 10.99
N ALA A 48 -7.61 3.04 12.13
CA ALA A 48 -7.79 4.43 12.56
C ALA A 48 -6.45 5.11 12.80
N TRP A 49 -5.53 4.40 13.42
CA TRP A 49 -4.20 4.95 13.67
C TRP A 49 -3.48 5.23 12.36
N LEU A 50 -3.58 4.29 11.41
CA LEU A 50 -2.92 4.46 10.13
C LEU A 50 -3.51 5.63 9.36
N ALA A 51 -4.83 5.77 9.38
CA ALA A 51 -5.48 6.87 8.68
C ALA A 51 -5.04 8.20 9.27
N GLU A 52 -5.05 8.31 10.57
CA GLU A 52 -4.69 9.55 11.23
C GLU A 52 -3.22 9.86 11.09
N ASN A 53 -2.39 8.86 11.28
CA ASN A 53 -0.94 9.07 11.27
C ASN A 53 -0.41 9.44 9.88
N HIS A 54 -1.06 8.96 8.84
CA HIS A 54 -0.63 9.23 7.47
C HIS A 54 -1.51 10.27 6.76
N GLY A 55 -2.52 10.80 7.44
CA GLY A 55 -3.39 11.79 6.83
C GLY A 55 -4.22 11.25 5.69
N LEU A 56 -4.69 10.02 5.80
CA LEU A 56 -5.45 9.37 4.74
C LEU A 56 -6.88 9.10 5.19
N PRO A 57 -7.83 9.07 4.24
CA PRO A 57 -9.17 8.59 4.58
C PRO A 57 -9.10 7.15 5.04
N ILE A 58 -9.90 6.80 6.04
CA ILE A 58 -9.87 5.45 6.56
C ILE A 58 -10.29 4.42 5.51
N GLU A 59 -11.18 4.81 4.60
CA GLU A 59 -11.58 3.92 3.52
C GLU A 59 -10.41 3.56 2.62
N THR A 60 -9.51 4.52 2.40
CA THR A 60 -8.31 4.27 1.61
C THR A 60 -7.42 3.26 2.31
N VAL A 61 -7.24 3.42 3.62
CA VAL A 61 -6.44 2.49 4.40
C VAL A 61 -7.03 1.09 4.30
N ARG A 62 -8.35 0.98 4.45
CA ARG A 62 -9.01 -0.31 4.35
C ARG A 62 -8.82 -0.95 2.99
N GLU A 63 -8.93 -0.15 1.95
CA GLU A 63 -8.80 -0.69 0.59
C GLU A 63 -7.40 -1.25 0.36
N VAL A 64 -6.39 -0.53 0.82
CA VAL A 64 -5.01 -0.98 0.67
C VAL A 64 -4.80 -2.29 1.42
N LEU A 65 -5.26 -2.37 2.66
CA LEU A 65 -5.05 -3.58 3.45
C LEU A 65 -5.83 -4.76 2.90
N ARG A 66 -7.06 -4.53 2.41
CA ARG A 66 -7.83 -5.59 1.78
C ARG A 66 -7.15 -6.09 0.52
N PHE A 67 -6.64 -5.15 -0.28
CA PHE A 67 -5.94 -5.52 -1.49
C PHE A 67 -4.74 -6.38 -1.16
N TYR A 68 -3.98 -5.98 -0.16
CA TYR A 68 -2.82 -6.76 0.26
C TYR A 68 -3.22 -8.16 0.69
N ASP A 69 -4.28 -8.28 1.49
CA ASP A 69 -4.70 -9.58 1.99
C ASP A 69 -5.16 -10.51 0.87
N ARG A 70 -5.74 -9.95 -0.20
CA ARG A 70 -6.18 -10.76 -1.33
C ARG A 70 -5.03 -11.18 -2.23
N HIS A 71 -3.95 -10.42 -2.24
CA HIS A 71 -2.87 -10.63 -3.20
C HIS A 71 -1.53 -10.96 -2.57
N LYS A 72 -1.47 -11.05 -1.26
CA LYS A 72 -0.17 -11.31 -0.62
C LYS A 72 0.33 -12.70 -1.01
N PRO A 73 1.66 -12.84 -1.10
CA PRO A 73 2.19 -14.14 -1.45
C PRO A 73 1.91 -15.15 -0.34
N THR A 74 1.68 -16.39 -0.74
CA THR A 74 1.52 -17.43 0.25
C THR A 74 2.85 -18.09 0.49
N PRO A 75 3.08 -18.55 1.68
CA PRO A 75 4.34 -19.23 2.01
C PRO A 75 4.51 -20.51 1.24
#